data_509e38b8c6c900f8207931743b97480c
#
_entry.id   509e38b8c6c900f8207931743b97480c
#
_cell.length_a   1.000
_cell.length_b   1.000
_cell.length_c   1.000
_cell.angle_alpha   90.00
_cell.angle_beta   90.00
_cell.angle_gamma   90.00
#
_symmetry.space_group_name_H-M   'P 1'
#
loop_
_entity.id
_entity.type
_entity.pdbx_description
1 polymer ?
#
loop_
_entity_poly.entity_id
_entity_poly.type
_entity_poly.pdbx_seq_one_letter_code
_entity_poly.pdbx_strand_id
1 'polypeptide(L)'
;MQPLPQQFVVNMRHQLGDSSAEALFEALESSSPISVRLNPYKWHGEEYGTAVPWCEWGRYLDVRPQFTLDIPFSAGGYYVQEAGSQFIAHILKREGVEGGKILDMCAAPGGKTTLYSALVGNRGLVLANEYVRNRANILADNVRKWGLGNVVVTNCDPQHIAAFEQWADVVAVDAPCSGEGMFRKDETARAEWTAQSVVMCAARQMDILRQAWKSLKAGGVLIYSTCTFNTTEDEGILEQMTYEWGEEIEPSEQIVVPEQWGVECVKVGDFQGFKFFPGIVRRLLRTRLFPGVGGRLALSLAQPSLKARLAQIVLECHLLFGSQGFKLCPSVVLRLLCTGLLPGVFYRILMH
;
A
#
# COMPACT_ATOMS: atom_id res chain seq x y z
N MET A 1 -27.18 -10.24 0.00
CA MET A 1 -25.82 -10.13 -0.60
C MET A 1 -25.80 -10.97 -1.86
N GLN A 2 -25.15 -10.52 -2.95
CA GLN A 2 -25.00 -11.31 -4.17
C GLN A 2 -24.15 -12.56 -3.88
N PRO A 3 -24.47 -13.73 -4.50
CA PRO A 3 -23.68 -14.94 -4.28
C PRO A 3 -22.25 -14.74 -4.79
N LEU A 4 -21.32 -15.52 -4.26
CA LEU A 4 -19.95 -15.55 -4.77
C LEU A 4 -19.93 -16.06 -6.22
N PRO A 5 -19.09 -15.50 -7.10
CA PRO A 5 -18.98 -15.95 -8.49
C PRO A 5 -18.62 -17.44 -8.56
N GLN A 6 -19.35 -18.21 -9.38
CA GLN A 6 -19.18 -19.67 -9.43
C GLN A 6 -17.73 -20.07 -9.77
N GLN A 7 -17.10 -19.39 -10.72
CA GLN A 7 -15.73 -19.70 -11.13
C GLN A 7 -14.73 -19.37 -10.00
N PHE A 8 -14.97 -18.31 -9.21
CA PHE A 8 -14.17 -18.02 -8.01
C PHE A 8 -14.25 -19.18 -7.00
N VAL A 9 -15.46 -19.69 -6.73
CA VAL A 9 -15.66 -20.84 -5.82
C VAL A 9 -14.88 -22.06 -6.28
N VAL A 10 -14.95 -22.38 -7.57
CA VAL A 10 -14.19 -23.50 -8.16
C VAL A 10 -12.67 -23.28 -8.01
N ASN A 11 -12.19 -22.10 -8.34
CA ASN A 11 -10.77 -21.77 -8.28
C ASN A 11 -10.23 -21.84 -6.82
N MET A 12 -10.97 -21.31 -5.85
CA MET A 12 -10.55 -21.35 -4.44
C MET A 12 -10.56 -22.77 -3.87
N ARG A 13 -11.50 -23.61 -4.25
CA ARG A 13 -11.49 -25.04 -3.87
C ARG A 13 -10.28 -25.76 -4.45
N HIS A 14 -9.93 -25.49 -5.68
CA HIS A 14 -8.74 -26.06 -6.30
C HIS A 14 -7.44 -25.58 -5.61
N GLN A 15 -7.36 -24.30 -5.25
CA GLN A 15 -6.18 -23.67 -4.65
C GLN A 15 -6.00 -24.08 -3.18
N LEU A 16 -7.06 -24.09 -2.38
CA LEU A 16 -6.99 -24.19 -0.92
C LEU A 16 -7.44 -25.59 -0.39
N GLY A 17 -8.08 -26.39 -1.23
CA GLY A 17 -8.82 -27.59 -0.83
C GLY A 17 -10.18 -27.24 -0.22
N ASP A 18 -11.10 -28.19 -0.20
CA ASP A 18 -12.50 -27.97 0.16
C ASP A 18 -12.67 -27.36 1.55
N SER A 19 -11.98 -27.87 2.57
CA SER A 19 -12.14 -27.42 3.96
C SER A 19 -11.73 -25.97 4.18
N SER A 20 -10.60 -25.55 3.59
CA SER A 20 -10.11 -24.16 3.72
C SER A 20 -10.93 -23.21 2.87
N ALA A 21 -11.36 -23.65 1.69
CA ALA A 21 -12.22 -22.85 0.81
C ALA A 21 -13.59 -22.59 1.47
N GLU A 22 -14.23 -23.59 2.10
CA GLU A 22 -15.47 -23.36 2.84
C GLU A 22 -15.29 -22.36 3.99
N ALA A 23 -14.21 -22.47 4.76
CA ALA A 23 -13.90 -21.50 5.82
C ALA A 23 -13.73 -20.07 5.27
N LEU A 24 -13.10 -19.93 4.10
CA LEU A 24 -13.00 -18.65 3.39
C LEU A 24 -14.38 -18.14 2.97
N PHE A 25 -15.22 -18.97 2.37
CA PHE A 25 -16.55 -18.58 1.90
C PHE A 25 -17.45 -18.14 3.06
N GLU A 26 -17.49 -18.89 4.15
CA GLU A 26 -18.20 -18.50 5.37
C GLU A 26 -17.71 -17.15 5.92
N ALA A 27 -16.41 -16.94 5.91
CA ALA A 27 -15.84 -15.67 6.36
C ALA A 27 -16.19 -14.51 5.43
N LEU A 28 -16.26 -14.73 4.12
CA LEU A 28 -16.68 -13.71 3.15
C LEU A 28 -18.16 -13.31 3.30
N GLU A 29 -19.00 -14.17 3.85
CA GLU A 29 -20.41 -13.87 4.19
C GLU A 29 -20.57 -13.20 5.56
N SER A 30 -19.54 -13.19 6.40
CA SER A 30 -19.59 -12.58 7.73
C SER A 30 -19.21 -11.10 7.73
N SER A 31 -19.50 -10.35 8.81
CA SER A 31 -19.09 -8.96 8.95
C SER A 31 -17.55 -8.83 9.08
N SER A 32 -16.98 -7.81 8.43
CA SER A 32 -15.54 -7.52 8.55
C SER A 32 -15.20 -6.95 9.92
N PRO A 33 -14.09 -7.37 10.56
CA PRO A 33 -13.52 -6.66 11.70
C PRO A 33 -13.24 -5.19 11.33
N ILE A 34 -13.41 -4.32 12.28
CA ILE A 34 -13.11 -2.90 12.12
C ILE A 34 -11.70 -2.67 12.62
N SER A 35 -10.87 -2.04 11.81
CA SER A 35 -9.53 -1.66 12.24
C SER A 35 -9.17 -0.26 11.76
N VAL A 36 -8.34 0.39 12.56
CA VAL A 36 -7.82 1.73 12.30
C VAL A 36 -6.32 1.72 12.51
N ARG A 37 -5.66 2.73 11.98
CA ARG A 37 -4.25 2.99 12.25
C ARG A 37 -4.13 4.40 12.82
N LEU A 38 -3.64 4.48 14.05
CA LEU A 38 -3.39 5.73 14.76
C LEU A 38 -2.31 6.54 14.05
N ASN A 39 -2.46 7.86 14.08
CA ASN A 39 -1.43 8.77 13.58
C ASN A 39 -0.42 9.02 14.71
N PRO A 40 0.82 8.52 14.62
CA PRO A 40 1.79 8.64 15.72
C PRO A 40 2.20 10.07 16.04
N TYR A 41 1.89 11.02 15.17
CA TYR A 41 2.24 12.44 15.34
C TYR A 41 1.07 13.30 15.85
N LYS A 42 -0.15 12.73 15.87
CA LYS A 42 -1.36 13.46 16.28
C LYS A 42 -2.15 12.76 17.39
N TRP A 43 -1.93 11.44 17.55
CA TRP A 43 -2.62 10.70 18.57
C TRP A 43 -1.86 10.78 19.89
N HIS A 44 -2.45 11.47 20.86
CA HIS A 44 -1.94 11.62 22.22
C HIS A 44 -2.96 11.14 23.26
N GLY A 45 -3.99 10.41 22.82
CA GLY A 45 -5.04 9.88 23.67
C GLY A 45 -4.67 8.59 24.37
N GLU A 46 -5.59 8.12 25.21
CA GLU A 46 -5.52 6.83 25.89
C GLU A 46 -5.59 5.65 24.92
N GLU A 47 -5.50 4.41 25.42
CA GLU A 47 -5.64 3.20 24.63
C GLU A 47 -6.96 3.21 23.81
N TYR A 48 -6.84 2.90 22.52
CA TYR A 48 -7.95 2.92 21.59
C TYR A 48 -8.07 1.57 20.88
N GLY A 49 -8.91 0.72 21.40
CA GLY A 49 -9.13 -0.64 20.88
C GLY A 49 -7.99 -1.62 21.17
N THR A 50 -8.02 -2.80 20.53
CA THR A 50 -7.04 -3.87 20.70
C THR A 50 -5.93 -3.77 19.68
N ALA A 51 -4.67 -3.95 20.07
CA ALA A 51 -3.53 -3.84 19.20
C ALA A 51 -3.57 -4.81 18.00
N VAL A 52 -3.19 -4.32 16.82
CA VAL A 52 -2.87 -5.16 15.66
C VAL A 52 -1.44 -5.67 15.83
N PRO A 53 -1.20 -6.99 15.88
CA PRO A 53 0.09 -7.56 16.32
C PRO A 53 1.31 -7.12 15.48
N TRP A 54 1.11 -6.83 14.21
CA TRP A 54 2.17 -6.48 13.25
C TRP A 54 2.31 -4.97 12.96
N CYS A 55 1.47 -4.15 13.60
CA CYS A 55 1.55 -2.70 13.42
C CYS A 55 1.35 -2.01 14.77
N GLU A 56 2.38 -1.38 15.30
CA GLU A 56 2.33 -0.71 16.61
C GLU A 56 1.24 0.35 16.71
N TRP A 57 0.88 0.97 15.57
CA TRP A 57 -0.18 1.99 15.49
C TRP A 57 -1.54 1.40 15.13
N GLY A 58 -1.59 0.12 14.78
CA GLY A 58 -2.82 -0.58 14.39
C GLY A 58 -3.70 -0.93 15.59
N ARG A 59 -5.02 -0.74 15.42
CA ARG A 59 -6.01 -1.07 16.45
C ARG A 59 -7.24 -1.73 15.82
N TYR A 60 -7.72 -2.79 16.45
CA TYR A 60 -9.04 -3.34 16.21
C TYR A 60 -10.06 -2.63 17.11
N LEU A 61 -11.24 -2.36 16.57
CA LEU A 61 -12.33 -1.73 17.29
C LEU A 61 -13.49 -2.71 17.45
N ASP A 62 -14.08 -2.75 18.65
CA ASP A 62 -15.23 -3.60 18.92
C ASP A 62 -16.51 -3.04 18.30
N VAL A 63 -16.61 -1.71 18.23
CA VAL A 63 -17.77 -0.99 17.68
C VAL A 63 -17.29 -0.08 16.55
N ARG A 64 -18.08 -0.04 15.47
CA ARG A 64 -17.82 0.88 14.36
C ARG A 64 -18.21 2.30 14.75
N PRO A 65 -17.26 3.25 14.82
CA PRO A 65 -17.57 4.64 15.05
C PRO A 65 -18.40 5.23 13.89
N GLN A 66 -19.18 6.27 14.20
CA GLN A 66 -19.74 7.13 13.16
C GLN A 66 -18.65 8.08 12.68
N PHE A 67 -17.79 7.62 11.77
CA PHE A 67 -16.57 8.32 11.35
C PHE A 67 -16.81 9.77 10.92
N THR A 68 -17.98 10.09 10.35
CA THR A 68 -18.33 11.45 9.92
C THR A 68 -18.54 12.42 11.10
N LEU A 69 -18.88 11.90 12.29
CA LEU A 69 -19.07 12.65 13.51
C LEU A 69 -17.90 12.55 14.49
N ASP A 70 -16.91 11.73 14.14
CA ASP A 70 -15.76 11.48 14.99
C ASP A 70 -14.71 12.57 14.80
N ILE A 71 -14.47 13.36 15.86
CA ILE A 71 -13.50 14.45 15.85
C ILE A 71 -12.07 13.94 15.63
N PRO A 72 -11.58 12.91 16.31
CA PRO A 72 -10.25 12.32 16.03
C PRO A 72 -10.08 11.90 14.58
N PHE A 73 -11.08 11.26 13.97
CA PHE A 73 -11.05 10.91 12.56
C PHE A 73 -10.96 12.15 11.66
N SER A 74 -11.77 13.15 11.93
CA SER A 74 -11.83 14.40 11.14
C SER A 74 -10.54 15.21 11.27
N ALA A 75 -9.89 15.17 12.43
CA ALA A 75 -8.59 15.80 12.69
C ALA A 75 -7.39 15.02 12.14
N GLY A 76 -7.60 13.81 11.57
CA GLY A 76 -6.52 12.94 11.09
C GLY A 76 -5.71 12.27 12.21
N GLY A 77 -6.31 12.09 13.39
CA GLY A 77 -5.73 11.32 14.50
C GLY A 77 -5.61 9.83 14.20
N TYR A 78 -6.44 9.31 13.30
CA TYR A 78 -6.31 7.95 12.77
C TYR A 78 -6.82 7.83 11.33
N TYR A 79 -6.43 6.75 10.67
CA TYR A 79 -6.91 6.32 9.36
C TYR A 79 -7.67 5.00 9.48
N VAL A 80 -8.86 4.89 8.86
CA VAL A 80 -9.59 3.61 8.79
C VAL A 80 -8.88 2.72 7.79
N GLN A 81 -8.19 1.72 8.26
CA GLN A 81 -7.37 0.84 7.44
C GLN A 81 -7.50 -0.60 7.89
N GLU A 82 -7.68 -1.49 6.95
CA GLU A 82 -7.71 -2.93 7.19
C GLU A 82 -6.40 -3.42 7.80
N ALA A 83 -6.49 -4.27 8.83
CA ALA A 83 -5.35 -4.74 9.58
C ALA A 83 -4.31 -5.47 8.70
N GLY A 84 -4.76 -6.31 7.76
CA GLY A 84 -3.88 -6.97 6.80
C GLY A 84 -3.06 -5.98 5.97
N SER A 85 -3.66 -4.88 5.51
CA SER A 85 -2.94 -3.82 4.79
C SER A 85 -1.87 -3.13 5.62
N GLN A 86 -1.98 -3.17 6.96
CA GLN A 86 -1.01 -2.59 7.88
C GLN A 86 0.25 -3.46 8.05
N PHE A 87 0.24 -4.72 7.59
CA PHE A 87 1.38 -5.63 7.69
C PHE A 87 2.63 -5.12 6.96
N ILE A 88 2.47 -4.26 5.97
CA ILE A 88 3.56 -3.55 5.31
C ILE A 88 4.45 -2.81 6.32
N ALA A 89 3.88 -2.31 7.42
CA ALA A 89 4.66 -1.67 8.47
C ALA A 89 5.68 -2.64 9.09
N HIS A 90 5.29 -3.91 9.30
CA HIS A 90 6.19 -4.93 9.83
C HIS A 90 7.37 -5.19 8.89
N ILE A 91 7.10 -5.29 7.60
CA ILE A 91 8.16 -5.49 6.59
C ILE A 91 9.09 -4.28 6.55
N LEU A 92 8.55 -3.08 6.31
CA LEU A 92 9.36 -1.87 6.11
C LEU A 92 10.16 -1.44 7.35
N LYS A 93 9.68 -1.74 8.56
CA LYS A 93 10.48 -1.52 9.78
C LYS A 93 11.73 -2.38 9.83
N ARG A 94 11.66 -3.62 9.36
CA ARG A 94 12.85 -4.50 9.26
C ARG A 94 13.83 -4.00 8.23
N GLU A 95 13.34 -3.44 7.14
CA GLU A 95 14.17 -2.87 6.06
C GLU A 95 14.78 -1.50 6.44
N GLY A 96 14.47 -0.94 7.61
CA GLY A 96 15.11 0.27 8.11
C GLY A 96 14.84 1.52 7.26
N VAL A 97 13.63 1.69 6.76
CA VAL A 97 13.26 2.74 5.79
C VAL A 97 13.21 4.16 6.35
N GLU A 98 13.51 4.37 7.63
CA GLU A 98 13.47 5.70 8.25
C GLU A 98 14.39 6.68 7.52
N GLY A 99 13.84 7.85 7.16
CA GLY A 99 14.57 8.86 6.40
C GLY A 99 14.72 8.58 4.91
N GLY A 100 14.24 7.45 4.41
CA GLY A 100 14.31 7.02 3.03
C GLY A 100 13.26 7.68 2.12
N LYS A 101 13.36 7.36 0.83
CA LYS A 101 12.42 7.78 -0.21
C LYS A 101 11.57 6.61 -0.64
N ILE A 102 10.27 6.75 -0.54
CA ILE A 102 9.31 5.76 -1.02
C ILE A 102 8.54 6.30 -2.22
N LEU A 103 8.46 5.52 -3.28
CA LEU A 103 7.54 5.71 -4.39
C LEU A 103 6.33 4.80 -4.18
N ASP A 104 5.14 5.39 -4.07
CA ASP A 104 3.85 4.68 -4.01
C ASP A 104 3.15 4.86 -5.35
N MET A 105 3.14 3.81 -6.18
CA MET A 105 2.72 3.90 -7.59
C MET A 105 1.21 3.94 -7.80
N CYS A 106 0.44 3.33 -6.92
CA CYS A 106 -1.03 3.23 -6.99
C CYS A 106 -1.63 3.68 -5.66
N ALA A 107 -1.41 4.93 -5.31
CA ALA A 107 -1.46 5.42 -3.95
C ALA A 107 -2.87 5.62 -3.36
N ALA A 108 -3.88 5.87 -4.20
CA ALA A 108 -5.23 6.16 -3.70
C ALA A 108 -5.91 4.94 -3.08
N PRO A 109 -6.66 5.16 -2.01
CA PRO A 109 -7.07 6.43 -1.41
C PRO A 109 -6.10 7.04 -0.37
N GLY A 110 -4.88 6.46 -0.16
CA GLY A 110 -3.88 7.02 0.73
C GLY A 110 -3.63 6.27 2.04
N GLY A 111 -4.26 5.11 2.23
CA GLY A 111 -4.07 4.31 3.44
C GLY A 111 -2.64 3.81 3.62
N LYS A 112 -2.04 3.27 2.55
CA LYS A 112 -0.64 2.84 2.52
C LYS A 112 0.31 4.04 2.45
N THR A 113 -0.01 5.06 1.63
CA THR A 113 0.76 6.32 1.53
C THR A 113 0.98 6.97 2.90
N THR A 114 -0.09 7.11 3.69
CA THR A 114 0.00 7.70 5.04
C THR A 114 0.73 6.81 6.04
N LEU A 115 0.73 5.48 5.83
CA LEU A 115 1.57 4.55 6.56
C LEU A 115 3.05 4.75 6.22
N TYR A 116 3.39 4.81 4.92
CA TYR A 116 4.75 5.08 4.46
C TYR A 116 5.27 6.41 5.00
N SER A 117 4.45 7.45 4.93
CA SER A 117 4.74 8.77 5.48
C SER A 117 5.12 8.71 6.97
N ALA A 118 4.39 7.92 7.77
CA ALA A 118 4.71 7.72 9.18
C ALA A 118 6.03 6.95 9.38
N LEU A 119 6.29 5.92 8.57
CA LEU A 119 7.47 5.06 8.67
C LEU A 119 8.77 5.80 8.29
N VAL A 120 8.76 6.57 7.21
CA VAL A 120 9.96 7.32 6.80
C VAL A 120 10.20 8.54 7.69
N GLY A 121 9.19 9.00 8.41
CA GLY A 121 9.28 10.12 9.35
C GLY A 121 9.62 11.46 8.69
N ASN A 122 9.96 12.44 9.52
CA ASN A 122 10.20 13.82 9.07
C ASN A 122 11.45 14.00 8.17
N ARG A 123 12.33 13.02 8.12
CA ARG A 123 13.55 13.04 7.31
C ARG A 123 13.39 12.35 5.96
N GLY A 124 12.33 11.56 5.80
CA GLY A 124 12.03 10.82 4.59
C GLY A 124 11.04 11.55 3.67
N LEU A 125 10.79 10.95 2.51
CA LEU A 125 9.89 11.48 1.49
C LEU A 125 9.08 10.35 0.87
N VAL A 126 7.79 10.58 0.67
CA VAL A 126 6.90 9.72 -0.11
C VAL A 126 6.46 10.46 -1.37
N LEU A 127 6.74 9.90 -2.53
CA LEU A 127 6.13 10.30 -3.81
C LEU A 127 4.96 9.37 -4.07
N ALA A 128 3.75 9.90 -4.00
CA ALA A 128 2.50 9.15 -4.10
C ALA A 128 1.80 9.47 -5.43
N ASN A 129 1.81 8.51 -6.34
CA ASN A 129 1.17 8.66 -7.65
C ASN A 129 -0.19 7.96 -7.71
N GLU A 130 -1.14 8.59 -8.36
CA GLU A 130 -2.41 7.99 -8.72
C GLU A 130 -2.83 8.45 -10.11
N TYR A 131 -3.05 7.49 -11.01
CA TYR A 131 -3.41 7.74 -12.40
C TYR A 131 -4.79 8.38 -12.56
N VAL A 132 -5.78 7.90 -11.80
CA VAL A 132 -7.17 8.35 -11.91
C VAL A 132 -7.36 9.65 -11.13
N ARG A 133 -7.66 10.74 -11.83
CA ARG A 133 -7.75 12.11 -11.26
C ARG A 133 -8.66 12.23 -10.04
N ASN A 134 -9.85 11.63 -10.10
CA ASN A 134 -10.78 11.70 -8.97
C ASN A 134 -10.22 10.99 -7.74
N ARG A 135 -9.54 9.86 -7.92
CA ARG A 135 -8.87 9.13 -6.85
C ARG A 135 -7.65 9.91 -6.32
N ALA A 136 -6.91 10.59 -7.20
CA ALA A 136 -5.79 11.44 -6.80
C ALA A 136 -6.24 12.62 -5.92
N ASN A 137 -7.43 13.18 -6.16
CA ASN A 137 -8.00 14.21 -5.29
C ASN A 137 -8.30 13.65 -3.90
N ILE A 138 -8.90 12.45 -3.81
CA ILE A 138 -9.17 11.76 -2.52
C ILE A 138 -7.86 11.47 -1.78
N LEU A 139 -6.83 11.01 -2.50
CA LEU A 139 -5.49 10.83 -1.95
C LEU A 139 -4.93 12.12 -1.35
N ALA A 140 -4.99 13.22 -2.11
CA ALA A 140 -4.50 14.52 -1.67
C ALA A 140 -5.23 15.01 -0.41
N ASP A 141 -6.55 14.80 -0.32
CA ASP A 141 -7.35 15.17 0.85
C ASP A 141 -6.98 14.33 2.07
N ASN A 142 -6.78 13.02 1.90
CA ASN A 142 -6.37 12.14 2.98
C ASN A 142 -4.93 12.43 3.46
N VAL A 143 -4.01 12.73 2.55
CA VAL A 143 -2.64 13.17 2.88
C VAL A 143 -2.66 14.50 3.64
N ARG A 144 -3.46 15.47 3.20
CA ARG A 144 -3.64 16.75 3.88
C ARG A 144 -4.21 16.55 5.29
N LYS A 145 -5.24 15.73 5.41
CA LYS A 145 -5.84 15.35 6.69
C LYS A 145 -4.85 14.64 7.61
N TRP A 146 -4.00 13.75 7.08
CA TRP A 146 -2.94 13.09 7.84
C TRP A 146 -1.93 14.10 8.42
N GLY A 147 -1.51 15.08 7.62
CA GLY A 147 -0.84 16.30 8.09
C GLY A 147 0.68 16.20 8.28
N LEU A 148 1.33 15.11 7.85
CA LEU A 148 2.78 15.07 7.73
C LEU A 148 3.22 15.75 6.42
N GLY A 149 4.21 16.65 6.50
CA GLY A 149 4.69 17.44 5.35
C GLY A 149 5.72 16.72 4.47
N ASN A 150 5.71 15.40 4.42
CA ASN A 150 6.69 14.57 3.74
C ASN A 150 6.10 13.72 2.60
N VAL A 151 4.93 14.11 2.07
CA VAL A 151 4.27 13.43 0.95
C VAL A 151 4.06 14.40 -0.20
N VAL A 152 4.50 14.02 -1.39
CA VAL A 152 4.19 14.68 -2.65
C VAL A 152 3.19 13.82 -3.41
N VAL A 153 2.04 14.39 -3.77
CA VAL A 153 1.02 13.70 -4.55
C VAL A 153 1.13 14.10 -6.01
N THR A 154 1.20 13.10 -6.90
CA THR A 154 1.18 13.28 -8.35
C THR A 154 -0.03 12.59 -8.97
N ASN A 155 -0.50 13.12 -10.11
CA ASN A 155 -1.55 12.52 -10.92
C ASN A 155 -1.04 12.39 -12.36
N CYS A 156 -0.31 11.32 -12.62
CA CYS A 156 0.28 11.09 -13.92
C CYS A 156 0.31 9.60 -14.28
N ASP A 157 0.54 9.35 -15.56
CA ASP A 157 0.73 8.00 -16.06
C ASP A 157 1.98 7.37 -15.44
N PRO A 158 1.95 6.07 -15.06
CA PRO A 158 3.11 5.34 -14.58
C PRO A 158 4.37 5.49 -15.46
N GLN A 159 4.21 5.63 -16.79
CA GLN A 159 5.32 5.84 -17.71
C GLN A 159 6.11 7.14 -17.41
N HIS A 160 5.43 8.19 -16.95
CA HIS A 160 6.09 9.44 -16.58
C HIS A 160 6.87 9.30 -15.26
N ILE A 161 6.39 8.46 -14.34
CA ILE A 161 7.10 8.17 -13.09
C ILE A 161 8.42 7.43 -13.37
N ALA A 162 8.48 6.62 -14.41
CA ALA A 162 9.70 5.94 -14.84
C ALA A 162 10.87 6.88 -15.18
N ALA A 163 10.61 8.18 -15.39
CA ALA A 163 11.66 9.20 -15.57
C ALA A 163 12.44 9.50 -14.27
N PHE A 164 11.94 9.11 -13.10
CA PHE A 164 12.69 9.15 -11.82
C PHE A 164 13.57 7.90 -11.68
N GLU A 165 14.50 7.71 -12.61
CA GLU A 165 15.38 6.54 -12.62
C GLU A 165 16.20 6.43 -11.35
N GLN A 166 16.23 5.23 -10.76
CA GLN A 166 17.00 4.89 -9.56
C GLN A 166 16.85 5.91 -8.41
N TRP A 167 15.64 6.43 -8.24
CA TRP A 167 15.36 7.50 -7.27
C TRP A 167 14.91 6.99 -5.91
N ALA A 168 14.11 5.91 -5.86
CA ALA A 168 13.46 5.43 -4.66
C ALA A 168 14.30 4.38 -3.93
N ASP A 169 14.37 4.49 -2.62
CA ASP A 169 14.91 3.44 -1.75
C ASP A 169 13.89 2.29 -1.62
N VAL A 170 12.59 2.62 -1.70
CA VAL A 170 11.50 1.66 -1.75
C VAL A 170 10.53 2.05 -2.86
N VAL A 171 10.12 1.07 -3.66
CA VAL A 171 9.00 1.20 -4.59
C VAL A 171 7.88 0.30 -4.09
N ALA A 172 6.69 0.88 -3.86
CA ALA A 172 5.50 0.17 -3.44
C ALA A 172 4.44 0.21 -4.54
N VAL A 173 3.95 -0.96 -4.92
CA VAL A 173 2.90 -1.13 -5.92
C VAL A 173 1.75 -1.89 -5.27
N ASP A 174 0.74 -1.13 -4.77
CA ASP A 174 -0.55 -1.70 -4.36
C ASP A 174 -1.42 -1.77 -5.61
N ALA A 175 -1.24 -2.86 -6.34
CA ALA A 175 -1.68 -2.95 -7.71
C ALA A 175 -3.22 -3.00 -7.85
N PRO A 176 -3.79 -2.34 -8.89
CA PRO A 176 -5.18 -2.58 -9.25
C PRO A 176 -5.36 -4.04 -9.63
N CYS A 177 -6.29 -4.72 -8.97
CA CYS A 177 -6.50 -6.17 -9.06
C CYS A 177 -7.98 -6.52 -9.25
N SER A 178 -8.29 -7.80 -9.41
CA SER A 178 -9.66 -8.31 -9.56
C SER A 178 -10.55 -8.08 -8.32
N GLY A 179 -9.96 -7.74 -7.18
CA GLY A 179 -10.69 -7.25 -6.01
C GLY A 179 -11.42 -8.32 -5.20
N GLU A 180 -11.00 -9.57 -5.22
CA GLU A 180 -11.63 -10.69 -4.48
C GLU A 180 -11.71 -10.42 -2.97
N GLY A 181 -10.72 -9.72 -2.40
CA GLY A 181 -10.75 -9.27 -1.00
C GLY A 181 -11.83 -8.23 -0.69
N MET A 182 -12.48 -7.66 -1.70
CA MET A 182 -13.62 -6.76 -1.54
C MET A 182 -14.97 -7.48 -1.45
N PHE A 183 -15.04 -8.76 -1.81
CA PHE A 183 -16.29 -9.55 -1.83
C PHE A 183 -17.08 -9.53 -0.52
N ARG A 184 -16.41 -9.30 0.58
CA ARG A 184 -17.00 -9.18 1.91
C ARG A 184 -17.66 -7.82 2.17
N LYS A 185 -17.28 -6.81 1.40
CA LYS A 185 -17.63 -5.40 1.66
C LYS A 185 -18.43 -4.75 0.54
N ASP A 186 -18.31 -5.28 -0.67
CA ASP A 186 -18.84 -4.66 -1.88
C ASP A 186 -19.48 -5.71 -2.78
N GLU A 187 -20.80 -5.62 -2.91
CA GLU A 187 -21.58 -6.50 -3.81
C GLU A 187 -21.27 -6.23 -5.28
N THR A 188 -20.88 -5.02 -5.63
CA THR A 188 -20.48 -4.67 -7.00
C THR A 188 -19.23 -5.42 -7.42
N ALA A 189 -18.27 -5.58 -6.50
CA ALA A 189 -17.05 -6.35 -6.75
C ALA A 189 -17.38 -7.82 -7.10
N ARG A 190 -18.40 -8.43 -6.45
CA ARG A 190 -18.84 -9.79 -6.80
C ARG A 190 -19.51 -9.85 -8.18
N ALA A 191 -20.30 -8.81 -8.51
CA ALA A 191 -21.05 -8.77 -9.78
C ALA A 191 -20.14 -8.55 -10.98
N GLU A 192 -19.07 -7.77 -10.83
CA GLU A 192 -18.16 -7.40 -11.91
C GLU A 192 -17.00 -8.40 -12.09
N TRP A 193 -16.76 -9.24 -11.10
CA TRP A 193 -15.66 -10.20 -11.16
C TRP A 193 -15.87 -11.28 -12.23
N THR A 194 -14.83 -11.52 -13.00
CA THR A 194 -14.76 -12.61 -13.99
C THR A 194 -13.35 -13.20 -14.05
N ALA A 195 -13.21 -14.46 -14.45
CA ALA A 195 -11.89 -15.05 -14.70
C ALA A 195 -11.07 -14.26 -15.74
N GLN A 196 -11.75 -13.64 -16.71
CA GLN A 196 -11.10 -12.78 -17.70
C GLN A 196 -10.55 -11.49 -17.07
N SER A 197 -11.28 -10.90 -16.11
CA SER A 197 -10.80 -9.70 -15.41
C SER A 197 -9.52 -9.98 -14.58
N VAL A 198 -9.37 -11.18 -14.03
CA VAL A 198 -8.14 -11.62 -13.34
C VAL A 198 -6.93 -11.57 -14.29
N VAL A 199 -7.06 -12.16 -15.49
CA VAL A 199 -5.99 -12.16 -16.51
C VAL A 199 -5.64 -10.74 -16.96
N MET A 200 -6.66 -9.90 -17.18
CA MET A 200 -6.44 -8.50 -17.57
C MET A 200 -5.77 -7.68 -16.46
N CYS A 201 -6.12 -7.94 -15.21
CA CYS A 201 -5.48 -7.30 -14.08
C CYS A 201 -4.02 -7.73 -13.96
N ALA A 202 -3.71 -9.02 -14.07
CA ALA A 202 -2.34 -9.53 -14.02
C ALA A 202 -1.45 -8.88 -15.10
N ALA A 203 -1.94 -8.76 -16.34
CA ALA A 203 -1.21 -8.09 -17.40
C ALA A 203 -0.92 -6.62 -17.07
N ARG A 204 -1.92 -5.88 -16.56
CA ARG A 204 -1.79 -4.48 -16.15
C ARG A 204 -0.82 -4.33 -14.98
N GLN A 205 -0.83 -5.25 -14.04
CA GLN A 205 0.08 -5.26 -12.88
C GLN A 205 1.53 -5.36 -13.33
N MET A 206 1.84 -6.24 -14.26
CA MET A 206 3.18 -6.34 -14.85
C MET A 206 3.59 -5.06 -15.59
N ASP A 207 2.68 -4.42 -16.33
CA ASP A 207 3.00 -3.15 -16.98
C ASP A 207 3.34 -2.05 -15.98
N ILE A 208 2.61 -1.96 -14.88
CA ILE A 208 2.90 -1.01 -13.79
C ILE A 208 4.25 -1.34 -13.15
N LEU A 209 4.50 -2.61 -12.86
CA LEU A 209 5.74 -3.06 -12.23
C LEU A 209 6.97 -2.76 -13.10
N ARG A 210 6.90 -2.93 -14.42
CA ARG A 210 7.97 -2.57 -15.37
C ARG A 210 8.31 -1.08 -15.32
N GLN A 211 7.33 -0.21 -15.13
CA GLN A 211 7.59 1.22 -14.98
C GLN A 211 8.15 1.54 -13.58
N ALA A 212 7.58 0.92 -12.55
CA ALA A 212 7.99 1.09 -11.17
C ALA A 212 9.45 0.64 -10.93
N TRP A 213 9.85 -0.47 -11.56
CA TRP A 213 11.21 -1.02 -11.48
C TRP A 213 12.29 -0.01 -11.84
N LYS A 214 12.08 0.78 -12.89
CA LYS A 214 13.05 1.80 -13.35
C LYS A 214 13.35 2.85 -12.28
N SER A 215 12.39 3.12 -11.40
CA SER A 215 12.56 4.11 -10.33
C SER A 215 13.22 3.54 -9.08
N LEU A 216 13.38 2.22 -8.98
CA LEU A 216 14.02 1.57 -7.86
C LEU A 216 15.54 1.71 -7.97
N LYS A 217 16.20 2.12 -6.89
CA LYS A 217 17.67 2.09 -6.82
C LYS A 217 18.19 0.67 -6.82
N ALA A 218 19.41 0.50 -7.31
CA ALA A 218 20.17 -0.70 -7.04
C ALA A 218 20.21 -0.93 -5.52
N GLY A 219 19.79 -2.11 -5.09
CA GLY A 219 19.65 -2.45 -3.69
C GLY A 219 18.48 -1.79 -2.96
N GLY A 220 17.52 -1.28 -3.68
CA GLY A 220 16.25 -0.82 -3.11
C GLY A 220 15.28 -1.97 -2.83
N VAL A 221 14.17 -1.68 -2.18
CA VAL A 221 13.12 -2.65 -1.83
C VAL A 221 11.91 -2.45 -2.75
N LEU A 222 11.49 -3.50 -3.44
CA LEU A 222 10.21 -3.52 -4.15
C LEU A 222 9.17 -4.22 -3.29
N ILE A 223 8.04 -3.55 -3.05
CA ILE A 223 6.86 -4.11 -2.39
C ILE A 223 5.74 -4.20 -3.40
N TYR A 224 5.27 -5.41 -3.64
CA TYR A 224 4.08 -5.68 -4.43
C TYR A 224 2.96 -6.15 -3.53
N SER A 225 1.76 -5.63 -3.69
CA SER A 225 0.57 -6.05 -2.95
C SER A 225 -0.69 -5.95 -3.80
N THR A 226 -1.64 -6.83 -3.51
CA THR A 226 -2.99 -6.84 -4.10
C THR A 226 -4.04 -6.99 -3.01
N CYS A 227 -5.30 -6.84 -3.35
CA CYS A 227 -6.43 -7.25 -2.52
C CYS A 227 -7.18 -8.44 -3.13
N THR A 228 -6.47 -9.42 -3.68
CA THR A 228 -7.02 -10.64 -4.25
C THR A 228 -6.48 -11.87 -3.53
N PHE A 229 -7.04 -13.05 -3.83
CA PHE A 229 -6.62 -14.34 -3.25
C PHE A 229 -6.03 -15.28 -4.29
N ASN A 230 -6.28 -15.03 -5.58
CA ASN A 230 -5.87 -15.94 -6.65
C ASN A 230 -4.35 -15.90 -6.87
N THR A 231 -3.83 -17.04 -7.31
CA THR A 231 -2.40 -17.20 -7.58
C THR A 231 -1.96 -16.48 -8.87
N THR A 232 -2.87 -16.19 -9.79
CA THR A 232 -2.51 -15.54 -11.06
C THR A 232 -2.02 -14.11 -10.85
N GLU A 233 -2.66 -13.38 -9.95
CA GLU A 233 -2.33 -11.99 -9.64
C GLU A 233 -1.32 -11.87 -8.49
N ASP A 234 -0.99 -12.94 -7.79
CA ASP A 234 -0.04 -12.98 -6.69
C ASP A 234 1.21 -13.76 -7.08
N GLU A 235 1.24 -15.08 -6.89
CA GLU A 235 2.41 -15.92 -7.17
C GLU A 235 2.82 -15.87 -8.64
N GLY A 236 1.85 -15.87 -9.57
CA GLY A 236 2.11 -15.79 -11.01
C GLY A 236 2.79 -14.49 -11.43
N ILE A 237 2.47 -13.37 -10.79
CA ILE A 237 3.19 -12.10 -11.00
C ILE A 237 4.64 -12.23 -10.52
N LEU A 238 4.86 -12.85 -9.35
CA LEU A 238 6.20 -13.06 -8.82
C LEU A 238 7.03 -13.99 -9.70
N GLU A 239 6.44 -15.07 -10.22
CA GLU A 239 7.08 -15.97 -11.20
C GLU A 239 7.47 -15.21 -12.46
N GLN A 240 6.56 -14.36 -12.97
CA GLN A 240 6.81 -13.57 -14.16
C GLN A 240 7.92 -12.52 -13.93
N MET A 241 7.93 -11.85 -12.78
CA MET A 241 8.99 -10.92 -12.40
C MET A 241 10.35 -11.64 -12.34
N THR A 242 10.38 -12.81 -11.69
CA THR A 242 11.61 -13.63 -11.59
C THR A 242 12.10 -14.05 -12.98
N TYR A 243 11.20 -14.43 -13.88
CA TYR A 243 11.55 -14.78 -15.25
C TYR A 243 12.08 -13.57 -16.05
N GLU A 244 11.44 -12.38 -15.91
CA GLU A 244 11.77 -11.19 -16.70
C GLU A 244 13.05 -10.50 -16.22
N TRP A 245 13.27 -10.41 -14.90
CA TRP A 245 14.41 -9.70 -14.32
C TRP A 245 15.54 -10.60 -13.81
N GLY A 246 15.28 -11.87 -13.66
CA GLY A 246 16.30 -12.90 -13.39
C GLY A 246 17.25 -12.53 -12.26
N GLU A 247 18.55 -12.40 -12.60
CA GLU A 247 19.61 -12.09 -11.63
C GLU A 247 19.60 -10.65 -11.11
N GLU A 248 18.77 -9.77 -11.67
CA GLU A 248 18.60 -8.39 -11.16
C GLU A 248 17.77 -8.35 -9.87
N ILE A 249 17.09 -9.45 -9.52
CA ILE A 249 16.27 -9.57 -8.31
C ILE A 249 16.95 -10.52 -7.32
N GLU A 250 17.09 -10.04 -6.09
CA GLU A 250 17.52 -10.88 -4.98
C GLU A 250 16.36 -11.05 -3.97
N PRO A 251 16.20 -12.26 -3.36
CA PRO A 251 15.23 -12.44 -2.29
C PRO A 251 15.65 -11.64 -1.05
N SER A 252 14.69 -10.99 -0.39
CA SER A 252 14.96 -10.37 0.90
C SER A 252 15.30 -11.42 1.96
N GLU A 253 15.88 -10.98 3.06
CA GLU A 253 16.05 -11.84 4.24
C GLU A 253 14.70 -12.44 4.65
N GLN A 254 14.72 -13.72 5.02
CA GLN A 254 13.51 -14.43 5.41
C GLN A 254 12.82 -13.76 6.60
N ILE A 255 11.58 -13.33 6.41
CA ILE A 255 10.75 -12.76 7.47
C ILE A 255 10.02 -13.90 8.17
N VAL A 256 10.36 -14.12 9.43
CA VAL A 256 9.67 -15.09 10.29
C VAL A 256 8.45 -14.41 10.89
N VAL A 257 7.28 -14.95 10.60
CA VAL A 257 6.01 -14.47 11.15
C VAL A 257 5.52 -15.42 12.23
N PRO A 258 5.19 -14.92 13.43
CA PRO A 258 4.64 -15.77 14.48
C PRO A 258 3.35 -16.50 14.04
N GLU A 259 3.24 -17.79 14.28
CA GLU A 259 2.10 -18.62 13.85
C GLU A 259 0.75 -18.07 14.36
N GLN A 260 0.74 -17.51 15.59
CA GLN A 260 -0.46 -16.91 16.19
C GLN A 260 -1.02 -15.71 15.42
N TRP A 261 -0.26 -15.12 14.49
CA TRP A 261 -0.76 -14.04 13.66
C TRP A 261 -1.69 -14.52 12.53
N GLY A 262 -1.72 -15.82 12.24
CA GLY A 262 -2.56 -16.41 11.21
C GLY A 262 -2.24 -15.92 9.79
N VAL A 263 -0.99 -15.51 9.56
CA VAL A 263 -0.50 -15.09 8.26
C VAL A 263 0.08 -16.30 7.55
N GLU A 264 -0.42 -16.60 6.36
CA GLU A 264 0.13 -17.67 5.52
C GLU A 264 1.37 -17.18 4.78
N CYS A 265 2.50 -17.87 4.98
CA CYS A 265 3.72 -17.63 4.23
C CYS A 265 3.71 -18.51 2.98
N VAL A 266 3.80 -17.90 1.81
CA VAL A 266 3.96 -18.58 0.52
C VAL A 266 5.36 -18.39 -0.03
N LYS A 267 5.85 -19.36 -0.80
CA LYS A 267 7.16 -19.28 -1.46
C LYS A 267 7.02 -19.49 -2.96
N VAL A 268 7.75 -18.69 -3.72
CA VAL A 268 7.91 -18.83 -5.16
C VAL A 268 9.43 -18.81 -5.43
N GLY A 269 10.00 -19.97 -5.70
CA GLY A 269 11.46 -20.12 -5.68
C GLY A 269 12.03 -19.74 -4.31
N ASP A 270 12.96 -18.81 -4.29
CA ASP A 270 13.58 -18.27 -3.08
C ASP A 270 12.81 -17.07 -2.48
N PHE A 271 11.80 -16.56 -3.16
CA PHE A 271 11.03 -15.41 -2.74
C PHE A 271 9.93 -15.79 -1.77
N GLN A 272 9.64 -14.88 -0.82
CA GLN A 272 8.62 -15.05 0.20
C GLN A 272 7.47 -14.07 0.00
N GLY A 273 6.24 -14.58 0.03
CA GLY A 273 5.02 -13.81 0.07
C GLY A 273 4.21 -14.08 1.33
N PHE A 274 3.21 -13.24 1.59
CA PHE A 274 2.35 -13.34 2.76
C PHE A 274 0.88 -13.19 2.35
N LYS A 275 0.04 -14.15 2.73
CA LYS A 275 -1.40 -14.14 2.45
C LYS A 275 -2.22 -14.06 3.73
N PHE A 276 -3.32 -13.33 3.64
CA PHE A 276 -4.30 -13.15 4.70
C PHE A 276 -5.65 -13.65 4.23
N PHE A 277 -5.94 -14.91 4.46
CA PHE A 277 -7.24 -15.51 4.15
C PHE A 277 -8.21 -15.34 5.31
N PRO A 278 -9.36 -14.69 5.11
CA PRO A 278 -10.40 -14.67 6.11
C PRO A 278 -10.84 -16.10 6.47
N GLY A 279 -11.02 -16.40 7.76
CA GLY A 279 -11.52 -17.70 8.20
C GLY A 279 -10.50 -18.84 8.26
N ILE A 280 -9.34 -18.73 7.63
CA ILE A 280 -8.30 -19.78 7.58
C ILE A 280 -7.28 -19.63 8.72
N VAL A 281 -7.64 -19.02 9.81
CA VAL A 281 -6.77 -18.97 10.99
C VAL A 281 -6.85 -20.31 11.69
N ARG A 282 -5.72 -21.04 11.76
CA ARG A 282 -5.64 -22.29 12.55
C ARG A 282 -6.15 -22.04 13.96
N ARG A 283 -6.96 -22.94 14.47
CA ARG A 283 -7.79 -23.02 15.69
C ARG A 283 -7.29 -22.38 17.00
N LEU A 284 -6.26 -21.55 17.04
CA LEU A 284 -5.65 -21.04 18.27
C LEU A 284 -6.18 -19.68 18.77
N LEU A 285 -6.92 -18.94 17.96
CA LEU A 285 -7.53 -17.68 18.41
C LEU A 285 -9.06 -17.73 18.25
N ARG A 286 -9.73 -18.04 19.34
CA ARG A 286 -11.19 -18.11 19.47
C ARG A 286 -11.91 -16.76 19.33
N THR A 287 -11.24 -15.69 18.93
CA THR A 287 -11.83 -14.36 18.82
C THR A 287 -11.16 -13.57 17.70
N ARG A 288 -11.88 -13.33 16.62
CA ARG A 288 -11.67 -12.33 15.54
C ARG A 288 -11.00 -12.83 14.27
N LEU A 289 -11.83 -12.97 13.28
CA LEU A 289 -11.52 -13.22 11.86
C LEU A 289 -10.84 -12.01 11.22
N PHE A 290 -9.75 -12.23 10.49
CA PHE A 290 -9.04 -11.20 9.75
C PHE A 290 -9.51 -11.14 8.30
N PRO A 291 -9.72 -9.95 7.71
CA PRO A 291 -10.00 -9.83 6.28
C PRO A 291 -8.72 -9.97 5.46
N GLY A 292 -8.86 -10.59 4.29
CA GLY A 292 -7.74 -10.90 3.43
C GLY A 292 -7.12 -9.69 2.73
N VAL A 293 -5.82 -9.71 2.62
CA VAL A 293 -5.01 -8.91 1.71
C VAL A 293 -4.02 -9.85 1.03
N GLY A 294 -4.02 -9.88 -0.28
CA GLY A 294 -3.16 -10.77 -1.07
C GLY A 294 -1.70 -10.33 -1.14
N GLY A 295 -0.90 -11.25 -1.55
CA GLY A 295 0.53 -11.41 -1.70
C GLY A 295 1.52 -10.24 -1.77
N ARG A 296 2.79 -10.53 -1.45
CA ARG A 296 3.89 -9.55 -1.35
C ARG A 296 5.24 -10.10 -1.74
N LEU A 297 6.06 -9.19 -2.23
CA LEU A 297 7.49 -9.36 -2.45
C LEU A 297 8.27 -8.23 -1.78
N ALA A 298 9.42 -8.50 -1.18
CA ALA A 298 10.35 -7.50 -0.65
C ALA A 298 11.80 -7.84 -1.00
N LEU A 299 12.58 -6.87 -1.48
CA LEU A 299 13.97 -7.02 -1.92
C LEU A 299 14.82 -5.85 -1.43
N SER A 300 16.09 -6.04 -1.03
CA SER A 300 16.94 -5.03 -0.38
C SER A 300 18.37 -4.93 -0.87
N LEU A 301 18.96 -3.73 -0.94
CA LEU A 301 20.35 -3.35 -0.64
C LEU A 301 20.67 -1.83 -0.67
N ALA A 302 21.62 -1.36 0.09
CA ALA A 302 22.23 -0.23 0.72
C ALA A 302 22.49 1.17 0.04
N GLN A 303 22.48 2.20 0.80
CA GLN A 303 22.47 3.67 0.99
C GLN A 303 23.44 4.62 0.24
N PRO A 304 23.25 5.98 0.12
CA PRO A 304 23.43 7.06 1.10
C PRO A 304 22.70 8.43 0.97
N SER A 305 22.69 9.21 2.06
CA SER A 305 22.38 10.63 2.48
C SER A 305 21.49 11.68 1.76
N LEU A 306 20.74 12.51 2.57
CA LEU A 306 19.39 13.07 2.32
C LEU A 306 19.19 14.60 2.10
N LYS A 307 20.12 15.52 2.41
CA LYS A 307 19.78 16.96 2.53
C LYS A 307 19.65 17.80 1.25
N ALA A 308 20.24 17.37 0.13
CA ALA A 308 20.23 18.14 -1.13
C ALA A 308 19.00 17.88 -2.02
N ARG A 309 18.05 17.04 -1.61
CA ARG A 309 17.18 16.30 -2.53
C ARG A 309 15.74 16.83 -2.69
N LEU A 310 15.18 17.56 -1.72
CA LEU A 310 13.81 18.10 -1.84
C LEU A 310 13.70 19.20 -2.91
N ALA A 311 14.66 20.11 -2.96
CA ALA A 311 14.69 21.17 -3.95
C ALA A 311 14.87 20.63 -5.38
N GLN A 312 15.68 19.60 -5.53
CA GLN A 312 15.91 18.93 -6.80
C GLN A 312 14.67 18.19 -7.30
N ILE A 313 13.94 17.52 -6.40
CA ILE A 313 12.69 16.79 -6.74
C ILE A 313 11.59 17.76 -7.19
N VAL A 314 11.40 18.89 -6.52
CA VAL A 314 10.42 19.91 -6.93
C VAL A 314 10.78 20.47 -8.30
N LEU A 315 12.05 20.69 -8.55
CA LEU A 315 12.55 21.17 -9.85
C LEU A 315 12.40 20.11 -10.95
N GLU A 316 12.74 18.87 -10.68
CA GLU A 316 12.59 17.73 -11.59
C GLU A 316 11.11 17.44 -11.90
N CYS A 317 10.23 17.44 -10.89
CA CYS A 317 8.79 17.32 -11.10
C CYS A 317 8.22 18.45 -11.98
N HIS A 318 8.69 19.69 -11.79
CA HIS A 318 8.25 20.83 -12.59
C HIS A 318 8.75 20.76 -14.05
N LEU A 319 9.97 20.30 -14.26
CA LEU A 319 10.56 20.11 -15.58
C LEU A 319 9.91 18.94 -16.35
N LEU A 320 9.54 17.86 -15.67
CA LEU A 320 8.98 16.67 -16.31
C LEU A 320 7.47 16.77 -16.58
N PHE A 321 6.70 17.42 -15.69
CA PHE A 321 5.23 17.35 -15.74
C PHE A 321 4.54 18.68 -16.05
N GLY A 322 5.27 19.80 -16.08
CA GLY A 322 4.67 21.11 -16.26
C GLY A 322 3.65 21.48 -15.17
N SER A 323 2.92 22.58 -15.37
CA SER A 323 1.98 23.12 -14.36
C SER A 323 0.68 22.34 -14.19
N GLN A 324 0.36 21.37 -15.05
CA GLN A 324 -0.96 20.72 -15.07
C GLN A 324 -1.09 19.44 -14.23
N GLY A 325 -0.01 18.77 -13.86
CA GLY A 325 -0.05 17.49 -13.15
C GLY A 325 0.39 17.51 -11.68
N PHE A 326 0.80 18.66 -11.18
CA PHE A 326 1.52 18.75 -9.91
C PHE A 326 0.75 19.53 -8.84
N LYS A 327 0.39 18.87 -7.74
CA LYS A 327 -0.18 19.52 -6.54
C LYS A 327 0.68 19.21 -5.33
N LEU A 328 1.43 20.19 -4.85
CA LEU A 328 2.12 20.09 -3.57
C LEU A 328 1.13 20.20 -2.40
N CYS A 329 1.30 19.34 -1.41
CA CYS A 329 0.61 19.51 -0.14
C CYS A 329 1.03 20.86 0.50
N PRO A 330 0.09 21.69 0.99
CA PRO A 330 0.40 23.00 1.57
C PRO A 330 1.47 22.97 2.68
N SER A 331 1.57 21.89 3.43
CA SER A 331 2.59 21.70 4.47
C SER A 331 4.01 21.52 3.89
N VAL A 332 4.14 20.95 2.69
CA VAL A 332 5.42 20.86 1.97
C VAL A 332 5.82 22.24 1.44
N VAL A 333 4.85 22.99 0.90
CA VAL A 333 5.04 24.36 0.46
C VAL A 333 5.50 25.25 1.63
N LEU A 334 4.86 25.14 2.79
CA LEU A 334 5.22 25.91 3.98
C LEU A 334 6.64 25.58 4.51
N ARG A 335 7.05 24.31 4.46
CA ARG A 335 8.41 23.91 4.85
C ARG A 335 9.48 24.38 3.87
N LEU A 336 9.19 24.37 2.57
CA LEU A 336 10.10 24.91 1.55
C LEU A 336 10.29 26.43 1.73
N LEU A 337 9.22 27.14 2.11
CA LEU A 337 9.28 28.57 2.46
C LEU A 337 10.13 28.85 3.71
N CYS A 338 9.96 28.06 4.77
CA CYS A 338 10.67 28.27 6.02
C CYS A 338 12.17 27.91 5.96
N THR A 339 12.60 27.10 4.98
CA THR A 339 14.00 26.68 4.82
C THR A 339 14.82 27.59 3.89
N GLY A 340 14.20 28.60 3.28
CA GLY A 340 14.89 29.55 2.40
C GLY A 340 15.48 28.97 1.12
N LEU A 341 15.07 27.76 0.74
CA LEU A 341 15.72 26.95 -0.30
C LEU A 341 15.37 27.35 -1.74
N LEU A 342 14.37 28.24 -1.97
CA LEU A 342 13.94 28.59 -3.34
C LEU A 342 13.35 30.02 -3.50
N PRO A 343 14.14 31.08 -3.65
CA PRO A 343 13.59 32.42 -3.86
C PRO A 343 13.01 32.66 -5.27
N GLY A 344 13.36 31.86 -6.27
CA GLY A 344 13.03 32.17 -7.69
C GLY A 344 11.91 31.34 -8.31
N VAL A 345 11.57 30.17 -7.76
CA VAL A 345 10.59 29.24 -8.36
C VAL A 345 9.15 29.51 -7.88
N PHE A 346 9.01 30.26 -6.79
CA PHE A 346 7.77 30.48 -6.06
C PHE A 346 6.75 31.38 -6.76
N TYR A 347 7.20 32.33 -7.57
CA TYR A 347 6.30 33.30 -8.22
C TYR A 347 5.41 32.66 -9.30
N ARG A 348 5.78 31.49 -9.82
CA ARG A 348 4.99 30.77 -10.82
C ARG A 348 4.03 29.71 -10.27
N ILE A 349 4.27 29.24 -9.05
CA ILE A 349 3.45 28.15 -8.44
C ILE A 349 2.19 28.70 -7.74
N LEU A 350 2.22 29.96 -7.28
CA LEU A 350 1.10 30.58 -6.55
C LEU A 350 0.07 31.30 -7.45
N MET A 351 0.35 31.48 -8.75
CA MET A 351 -0.52 32.24 -9.66
C MET A 351 -1.31 31.34 -10.65
N HIS A 352 -1.32 30.03 -10.44
CA HIS A 352 -2.16 29.05 -11.13
C HIS A 352 -2.70 28.02 -10.14
#